data_fedae88ed5a006607a2d01a2b25c3070
#
_entry.id   fedae88ed5a006607a2d01a2b25c3070
#
_cell.length_a   1.000
_cell.length_b   1.000
_cell.length_c   1.000
_cell.angle_alpha   90.00
_cell.angle_beta   90.00
_cell.angle_gamma   90.00
#
_symmetry.space_group_name_H-M   'P 1'
#
loop_
_entity.id
_entity.type
_entity.pdbx_description
1 polymer ?
#
loop_
_entity_poly.entity_id
_entity_poly.type
_entity_poly.pdbx_seq_one_letter_code
_entity_poly.pdbx_strand_id
1 'polypeptide(L)'
;MPSNSNVDKLDEIVQLSILYDFYGELLSDHKKQIFEDYILNDLSLSEIAQEQGLSRQGVHDIVKRCIAQLKEYEDKLSLIKKFNTIKDKVGEIKDILSDITCKTDIGNTDIKELKYIATLADDILKEL
;
A
#
# COMPACT_ATOMS: atom_id res chain seq x y z
N MET A 1 -14.29 -26.42 2.93
CA MET A 1 -12.96 -25.88 2.69
C MET A 1 -12.41 -25.29 3.98
N PRO A 2 -11.25 -25.71 4.42
CA PRO A 2 -10.65 -25.06 5.58
C PRO A 2 -10.27 -23.64 5.18
N SER A 3 -11.10 -22.69 5.56
CA SER A 3 -10.70 -21.31 5.46
C SER A 3 -9.57 -21.08 6.46
N ASN A 4 -8.39 -20.75 6.00
CA ASN A 4 -7.33 -20.22 6.83
C ASN A 4 -7.77 -18.82 7.29
N SER A 5 -8.65 -18.78 8.29
CA SER A 5 -9.20 -17.53 8.81
C SER A 5 -8.09 -16.55 9.26
N ASN A 6 -6.94 -17.07 9.69
CA ASN A 6 -5.79 -16.24 10.10
C ASN A 6 -5.07 -15.63 8.90
N VAL A 7 -4.93 -16.37 7.79
CA VAL A 7 -4.33 -15.84 6.54
C VAL A 7 -5.25 -14.80 5.91
N ASP A 8 -6.56 -15.07 5.89
CA ASP A 8 -7.56 -14.14 5.35
C ASP A 8 -7.59 -12.83 6.14
N LYS A 9 -7.46 -12.91 7.48
CA LYS A 9 -7.39 -11.72 8.34
C LYS A 9 -6.11 -10.91 8.12
N LEU A 10 -4.96 -11.59 7.95
CA LEU A 10 -3.69 -10.92 7.64
C LEU A 10 -3.76 -10.22 6.29
N ASP A 11 -4.31 -10.87 5.28
CA ASP A 11 -4.49 -10.27 3.95
C ASP A 11 -5.40 -9.05 4.03
N GLU A 12 -6.48 -9.12 4.79
CA GLU A 12 -7.37 -7.99 4.99
C GLU A 12 -6.66 -6.82 5.67
N ILE A 13 -5.90 -7.08 6.73
CA ILE A 13 -5.14 -6.04 7.44
C ILE A 13 -4.12 -5.39 6.50
N VAL A 14 -3.40 -6.18 5.70
CA VAL A 14 -2.45 -5.66 4.71
C VAL A 14 -3.15 -4.77 3.69
N GLN A 15 -4.28 -5.20 3.16
CA GLN A 15 -5.06 -4.39 2.21
C GLN A 15 -5.56 -3.09 2.84
N LEU A 16 -6.04 -3.13 4.08
CA LEU A 16 -6.48 -1.95 4.81
C LEU A 16 -5.33 -1.00 5.10
N SER A 17 -4.15 -1.53 5.41
CA SER A 17 -2.94 -0.72 5.61
C SER A 17 -2.54 0.02 4.35
N ILE A 18 -2.62 -0.63 3.19
CA ILE A 18 -2.34 0.00 1.89
C ILE A 18 -3.34 1.11 1.60
N LEU A 19 -4.64 0.85 1.79
CA LEU A 19 -5.67 1.87 1.64
C LEU A 19 -5.42 3.07 2.56
N TYR A 20 -5.02 2.81 3.79
CA TYR A 20 -4.69 3.85 4.75
C TYR A 20 -3.46 4.65 4.32
N ASP A 21 -2.43 4.00 3.81
CA ASP A 21 -1.23 4.69 3.32
C ASP A 21 -1.56 5.67 2.19
N PHE A 22 -2.46 5.30 1.30
CA PHE A 22 -2.84 6.15 0.15
C PHE A 22 -3.86 7.22 0.52
N TYR A 23 -4.84 6.89 1.34
CA TYR A 23 -6.02 7.74 1.55
C TYR A 23 -6.26 8.16 2.99
N GLY A 24 -5.43 7.71 3.94
CA GLY A 24 -5.62 7.97 5.36
C GLY A 24 -5.66 9.45 5.72
N GLU A 25 -4.89 10.27 5.01
CA GLU A 25 -4.87 11.72 5.24
C GLU A 25 -6.21 12.40 4.92
N LEU A 26 -7.08 11.74 4.16
CA LEU A 26 -8.41 12.25 3.82
C LEU A 26 -9.43 11.98 4.93
N LEU A 27 -9.09 11.16 5.92
CA LEU A 27 -9.94 10.93 7.07
C LEU A 27 -9.85 12.11 8.05
N SER A 28 -10.93 12.37 8.82
CA SER A 28 -10.87 13.33 9.91
C SER A 28 -9.84 12.90 10.96
N ASP A 29 -9.29 13.84 11.71
CA ASP A 29 -8.24 13.55 12.69
C ASP A 29 -8.68 12.50 13.72
N HIS A 30 -9.92 12.56 14.19
CA HIS A 30 -10.45 11.60 15.15
C HIS A 30 -10.58 10.19 14.55
N LYS A 31 -11.12 10.10 13.34
CA LYS A 31 -11.23 8.82 12.62
C LYS A 31 -9.86 8.24 12.31
N LYS A 32 -8.94 9.09 11.88
CA LYS A 32 -7.56 8.71 11.60
C LYS A 32 -6.89 8.08 12.81
N GLN A 33 -7.02 8.72 13.97
CA GLN A 33 -6.46 8.22 15.23
C GLN A 33 -7.01 6.84 15.58
N ILE A 34 -8.32 6.68 15.52
CA ILE A 34 -8.99 5.40 15.82
C ILE A 34 -8.58 4.32 14.85
N PHE A 35 -8.51 4.64 13.57
CA PHE A 35 -8.14 3.68 12.54
C PHE A 35 -6.66 3.27 12.66
N GLU A 36 -5.77 4.21 12.96
CA GLU A 36 -4.36 3.90 13.23
C GLU A 36 -4.21 2.96 14.42
N ASP A 37 -4.92 3.21 15.51
CA ASP A 37 -4.88 2.35 16.68
C ASP A 37 -5.34 0.94 16.35
N TYR A 38 -6.35 0.81 15.52
CA TYR A 38 -6.88 -0.48 15.11
C TYR A 38 -5.96 -1.26 14.17
N ILE A 39 -5.40 -0.59 13.15
CA ILE A 39 -4.61 -1.26 12.10
C ILE A 39 -3.12 -1.31 12.42
N LEU A 40 -2.55 -0.20 12.89
CA LEU A 40 -1.10 -0.09 13.07
C LEU A 40 -0.64 -0.45 14.47
N ASN A 41 -1.42 -0.07 15.48
CA ASN A 41 -1.05 -0.27 16.88
C ASN A 41 -1.64 -1.55 17.49
N ASP A 42 -2.37 -2.32 16.68
CA ASP A 42 -2.94 -3.62 17.07
C ASP A 42 -3.77 -3.56 18.36
N LEU A 43 -4.46 -2.44 18.59
CA LEU A 43 -5.35 -2.31 19.74
C LEU A 43 -6.69 -2.97 19.46
N SER A 44 -7.26 -3.60 20.48
CA SER A 44 -8.62 -4.15 20.39
C SER A 44 -9.65 -3.04 20.36
N LEU A 45 -10.85 -3.34 19.88
CA LEU A 45 -11.95 -2.39 19.90
C LEU A 45 -12.25 -1.90 21.32
N SER A 46 -12.15 -2.78 22.31
CA SER A 46 -12.38 -2.44 23.71
C SER A 46 -11.31 -1.50 24.27
N GLU A 47 -10.04 -1.73 23.91
CA GLU A 47 -8.95 -0.86 24.32
C GLU A 47 -9.09 0.54 23.72
N ILE A 48 -9.42 0.63 22.43
CA ILE A 48 -9.66 1.92 21.76
C ILE A 48 -10.85 2.64 22.40
N ALA A 49 -11.94 1.90 22.65
CA ALA A 49 -13.13 2.45 23.29
C ALA A 49 -12.80 3.07 24.65
N GLN A 50 -12.01 2.37 25.45
CA GLN A 50 -11.58 2.85 26.76
C GLN A 50 -10.75 4.11 26.65
N GLU A 51 -9.79 4.16 25.73
CA GLU A 51 -8.93 5.34 25.53
C GLU A 51 -9.69 6.55 25.02
N GLN A 52 -10.67 6.33 24.14
CA GLN A 52 -11.41 7.41 23.48
C GLN A 52 -12.70 7.82 24.21
N GLY A 53 -13.04 7.15 25.28
CA GLY A 53 -14.29 7.41 26.00
C GLY A 53 -15.55 7.04 25.19
N LEU A 54 -15.44 6.01 24.34
CA LEU A 54 -16.52 5.55 23.48
C LEU A 54 -16.95 4.12 23.88
N SER A 55 -18.11 3.69 23.38
CA SER A 55 -18.51 2.28 23.50
C SER A 55 -17.73 1.43 22.50
N ARG A 56 -17.59 0.13 22.79
CA ARG A 56 -16.97 -0.82 21.87
C ARG A 56 -17.71 -0.84 20.52
N GLN A 57 -19.05 -0.81 20.58
CA GLN A 57 -19.86 -0.78 19.36
C GLN A 57 -19.65 0.52 18.57
N GLY A 58 -19.51 1.65 19.26
CA GLY A 58 -19.21 2.94 18.63
C GLY A 58 -17.88 2.91 17.89
N VAL A 59 -16.83 2.32 18.48
CA VAL A 59 -15.54 2.16 17.81
C VAL A 59 -15.66 1.24 16.59
N HIS A 60 -16.36 0.12 16.74
CA HIS A 60 -16.60 -0.80 15.62
C HIS A 60 -17.27 -0.09 14.44
N ASP A 61 -18.28 0.72 14.72
CA ASP A 61 -18.99 1.47 13.68
C ASP A 61 -18.08 2.50 12.99
N ILE A 62 -17.24 3.18 13.77
CA ILE A 62 -16.28 4.15 13.22
C ILE A 62 -15.26 3.46 12.32
N VAL A 63 -14.69 2.34 12.76
CA VAL A 63 -13.73 1.57 11.96
C VAL A 63 -14.39 1.10 10.66
N LYS A 64 -15.61 0.59 10.74
CA LYS A 64 -16.36 0.12 9.58
C LYS A 64 -16.62 1.24 8.57
N ARG A 65 -16.96 2.45 9.05
CA ARG A 65 -17.15 3.62 8.20
C ARG A 65 -15.84 4.08 7.56
N CYS A 66 -14.74 4.03 8.29
CA CYS A 66 -13.42 4.35 7.75
C CYS A 66 -13.05 3.40 6.60
N ILE A 67 -13.26 2.10 6.78
CA ILE A 67 -13.00 1.10 5.75
C ILE A 67 -13.83 1.39 4.49
N ALA A 68 -15.12 1.65 4.66
CA ALA A 68 -16.00 1.96 3.54
C ALA A 68 -15.57 3.24 2.81
N GLN A 69 -15.17 4.25 3.56
CA GLN A 69 -14.70 5.52 3.00
C GLN A 69 -13.41 5.37 2.22
N LEU A 70 -12.44 4.63 2.76
CA LEU A 70 -11.17 4.37 2.08
C LEU A 70 -11.37 3.57 0.79
N LYS A 71 -12.24 2.56 0.82
CA LYS A 71 -12.58 1.77 -0.37
C LYS A 71 -13.29 2.62 -1.43
N GLU A 72 -14.15 3.54 -1.02
CA GLU A 72 -14.82 4.46 -1.94
C GLU A 72 -13.82 5.39 -2.63
N TYR A 73 -12.81 5.89 -1.92
CA TYR A 73 -11.75 6.68 -2.52
C TYR A 73 -11.01 5.88 -3.60
N GLU A 74 -10.66 4.61 -3.32
CA GLU A 74 -9.98 3.77 -4.30
C GLU A 74 -10.89 3.48 -5.50
N ASP A 75 -12.17 3.22 -5.30
CA ASP A 75 -13.11 3.01 -6.39
C ASP A 75 -13.19 4.21 -7.33
N LYS A 76 -13.11 5.41 -6.78
CA LYS A 76 -13.19 6.65 -7.57
C LYS A 76 -11.87 7.08 -8.18
N LEU A 77 -10.77 6.92 -7.46
CA LEU A 77 -9.46 7.47 -7.84
C LEU A 77 -8.53 6.44 -8.45
N SER A 78 -8.64 5.17 -8.07
CA SER A 78 -7.82 4.06 -8.57
C SER A 78 -6.31 4.30 -8.44
N LEU A 79 -5.87 5.03 -7.42
CA LEU A 79 -4.46 5.36 -7.23
C LEU A 79 -3.61 4.13 -6.92
N ILE A 80 -4.13 3.21 -6.11
CA ILE A 80 -3.42 1.96 -5.77
C ILE A 80 -3.26 1.09 -7.03
N LYS A 81 -4.32 0.97 -7.82
CA LYS A 81 -4.28 0.22 -9.07
C LYS A 81 -3.27 0.81 -10.05
N LYS A 82 -3.28 2.13 -10.20
CA LYS A 82 -2.33 2.83 -11.08
C LYS A 82 -0.90 2.68 -10.58
N PHE A 83 -0.68 2.82 -9.27
CA PHE A 83 0.61 2.64 -8.64
C PHE A 83 1.17 1.24 -8.92
N ASN A 84 0.37 0.20 -8.69
CA ASN A 84 0.79 -1.18 -8.93
C ASN A 84 1.10 -1.45 -10.39
N THR A 85 0.31 -0.89 -11.31
CA THR A 85 0.55 -1.01 -12.75
C THR A 85 1.88 -0.36 -13.15
N ILE A 86 2.16 0.83 -12.65
CA ILE A 86 3.42 1.54 -12.94
C ILE A 86 4.60 0.77 -12.34
N LYS A 87 4.46 0.30 -11.10
CA LYS A 87 5.49 -0.47 -10.42
C LYS A 87 5.85 -1.74 -11.19
N ASP A 88 4.85 -2.47 -11.69
CA ASP A 88 5.06 -3.69 -12.48
C ASP A 88 5.77 -3.38 -13.79
N LYS A 89 5.35 -2.34 -14.50
CA LYS A 89 5.97 -1.94 -15.76
C LYS A 89 7.42 -1.49 -15.59
N VAL A 90 7.69 -0.71 -14.56
CA VAL A 90 9.06 -0.29 -14.25
C VAL A 90 9.92 -1.48 -13.85
N GLY A 91 9.35 -2.43 -13.10
CA GLY A 91 10.03 -3.69 -12.77
C GLY A 91 10.40 -4.50 -14.00
N GLU A 92 9.51 -4.60 -14.99
CA GLU A 92 9.80 -5.26 -16.27
C GLU A 92 10.94 -4.56 -17.02
N ILE A 93 10.94 -3.24 -17.05
CA ILE A 93 12.02 -2.46 -17.67
C ILE A 93 13.35 -2.78 -17.00
N LYS A 94 13.39 -2.82 -15.68
CA LYS A 94 14.60 -3.17 -14.93
C LYS A 94 15.10 -4.57 -15.25
N ASP A 95 14.20 -5.53 -15.31
CA ASP A 95 14.55 -6.93 -15.62
C ASP A 95 15.12 -7.07 -17.02
N ILE A 96 14.51 -6.42 -18.00
CA ILE A 96 15.01 -6.41 -19.38
C ILE A 96 16.40 -5.77 -19.46
N LEU A 97 16.60 -4.63 -18.77
CA LEU A 97 17.88 -3.95 -18.75
C LEU A 97 18.96 -4.81 -18.08
N SER A 98 18.64 -5.50 -17.00
CA SER A 98 19.56 -6.41 -16.33
C SER A 98 19.99 -7.56 -17.26
N ASP A 99 19.05 -8.14 -17.99
CA ASP A 99 19.33 -9.20 -18.96
C ASP A 99 20.24 -8.72 -20.07
N ILE A 100 20.02 -7.53 -20.60
CA ILE A 100 20.83 -6.95 -21.67
C ILE A 100 22.25 -6.65 -21.17
N THR A 101 22.38 -6.08 -19.96
CA THR A 101 23.69 -5.72 -19.39
C THR A 101 24.51 -6.95 -18.99
N CYS A 102 23.86 -8.08 -18.71
CA CYS A 102 24.54 -9.34 -18.42
C CYS A 102 25.03 -10.07 -19.69
N LYS A 103 24.53 -9.70 -20.87
CA LYS A 103 24.97 -10.26 -22.14
C LYS A 103 26.19 -9.49 -22.65
N THR A 104 27.27 -10.19 -22.92
CA THR A 104 28.65 -9.68 -23.01
C THR A 104 29.04 -8.93 -24.27
N ASP A 105 28.16 -8.70 -25.24
CA ASP A 105 28.52 -8.14 -26.55
C ASP A 105 28.06 -6.70 -26.77
N ILE A 106 27.87 -5.93 -25.69
CA ILE A 106 27.40 -4.54 -25.79
C ILE A 106 28.59 -3.60 -25.68
N GLY A 107 28.71 -2.63 -26.58
CA GLY A 107 29.76 -1.61 -26.53
C GLY A 107 29.66 -0.75 -25.27
N ASN A 108 30.80 -0.21 -24.81
CA ASN A 108 30.87 0.57 -23.56
C ASN A 108 29.90 1.75 -23.52
N THR A 109 29.60 2.39 -24.64
CA THR A 109 28.69 3.53 -24.74
C THR A 109 27.25 3.08 -24.47
N ASP A 110 26.86 1.95 -25.05
CA ASP A 110 25.53 1.39 -24.88
C ASP A 110 25.30 0.94 -23.44
N ILE A 111 26.33 0.42 -22.78
CA ILE A 111 26.26 0.04 -21.37
C ILE A 111 25.98 1.25 -20.48
N LYS A 112 26.63 2.39 -20.74
CA LYS A 112 26.39 3.63 -19.98
C LYS A 112 24.95 4.11 -20.10
N GLU A 113 24.41 4.10 -21.31
CA GLU A 113 23.03 4.50 -21.57
C GLU A 113 22.05 3.56 -20.88
N LEU A 114 22.28 2.24 -20.95
CA LEU A 114 21.44 1.25 -20.30
C LEU A 114 21.48 1.40 -18.77
N LYS A 115 22.64 1.66 -18.20
CA LYS A 115 22.78 1.92 -16.76
C LYS A 115 22.05 3.19 -16.34
N TYR A 116 22.07 4.22 -17.18
CA TYR A 116 21.34 5.45 -16.91
C TYR A 116 19.83 5.21 -16.91
N ILE A 117 19.32 4.44 -17.88
CA ILE A 117 17.89 4.06 -17.92
C ILE A 117 17.52 3.27 -16.67
N ALA A 118 18.35 2.33 -16.24
CA ALA A 118 18.12 1.56 -15.03
C ALA A 118 18.06 2.46 -13.78
N THR A 119 18.93 3.47 -13.71
CA THR A 119 18.90 4.47 -12.62
C THR A 119 17.61 5.27 -12.63
N LEU A 120 17.14 5.70 -13.80
CA LEU A 120 15.86 6.40 -13.91
C LEU A 120 14.69 5.53 -13.44
N ALA A 121 14.70 4.24 -13.81
CA ALA A 121 13.68 3.30 -13.36
C ALA A 121 13.69 3.14 -11.83
N ASP A 122 14.87 3.02 -11.23
CA ASP A 122 15.02 2.97 -9.77
C ASP A 122 14.50 4.25 -9.11
N ASP A 123 14.82 5.40 -9.68
CA ASP A 123 14.35 6.69 -9.15
C ASP A 123 12.83 6.79 -9.19
N ILE A 124 12.19 6.32 -10.26
CA ILE A 124 10.72 6.27 -10.35
C ILE A 124 10.14 5.39 -9.25
N LEU A 125 10.72 4.21 -9.02
CA LEU A 125 10.25 3.31 -7.97
C LEU A 125 10.40 3.90 -6.57
N LYS A 126 11.46 4.67 -6.32
CA LYS A 126 11.69 5.33 -5.03
C LYS A 126 10.70 6.47 -4.76
N GLU A 127 10.24 7.14 -5.80
CA GLU A 127 9.27 8.24 -5.67
C GLU A 127 7.82 7.74 -5.53
N LEU A 128 7.58 6.50 -5.86
CA LEU A 128 6.29 5.88 -5.66
C LEU A 128 6.16 5.42 -4.21
#